data_c44dc4f084e32de97d9085a8b1ec5588
#
_entry.id   c44dc4f084e32de97d9085a8b1ec5588
#
_cell.length_a   1.000
_cell.length_b   1.000
_cell.length_c   1.000
_cell.angle_alpha   90.00
_cell.angle_beta   90.00
_cell.angle_gamma   90.00
#
_symmetry.space_group_name_H-M   'P 1'
#
loop_
_entity.id
_entity.type
_entity.pdbx_description
1 polymer ?
#
loop_
_entity_poly.entity_id
_entity_poly.type
_entity_poly.pdbx_seq_one_letter_code
_entity_poly.pdbx_strand_id
1 'polypeptide(L)'
;IVVSISDSSLINNVNFSFVDTVFYFGKWIVGNKEHKKRFSSSRKMDYGASLNQIYMLWGDSLHYYGFRGENVLIAVLDAGFYNVDSLSCFDKLNNEGRVLGTYDFVEQEKEVYNDNTHGMMVMSCMGSDLEGEIIGTAPDANYYLLRTEDVFSENLIEEYNWISGAEFADSVGADIINSSLGYTTFDYAVQNYTYKDLDGRTSPSSISATMASRKGIIVVNAAGNSGNGGWKHIGVPADADSILTVGGVDENKEMASFSSFGPTSDNRVKPSVCAQGENASVINSSGKVIKANGTSFASPILAGLVACLWQSHPNKTNMEIINAIISSASLYNSPNDQEGYGLANFYKADSLLTLSEDLIPSLHLYPNPSNGEFTIELYSASNTTATINIYDILGKSLYLSTENLSRFDRNKILIPNLKSSGVILVSVNLGEIVLTSKLDLSY
;
A
#
# COMPACT_ATOMS: atom_id res chain seq x y z
N ILE A 1 11.53 6.69 19.18
CA ILE A 1 12.14 5.37 18.83
C ILE A 1 11.14 4.31 19.25
N VAL A 2 10.64 3.55 18.31
CA VAL A 2 9.77 2.39 18.57
C VAL A 2 10.64 1.14 18.67
N VAL A 3 10.51 0.40 19.76
CA VAL A 3 11.25 -0.84 19.99
C VAL A 3 10.28 -1.98 20.23
N SER A 4 10.43 -3.08 19.49
CA SER A 4 9.69 -4.32 19.75
C SER A 4 10.40 -5.12 20.84
N ILE A 5 9.69 -5.42 21.92
CA ILE A 5 10.23 -6.18 23.08
C ILE A 5 9.40 -7.46 23.22
N SER A 6 10.05 -8.62 23.20
CA SER A 6 9.41 -9.93 23.37
C SER A 6 9.00 -10.24 24.83
N ASP A 7 9.59 -9.54 25.80
CA ASP A 7 9.32 -9.73 27.22
C ASP A 7 8.91 -8.41 27.90
N SER A 8 7.65 -8.32 28.31
CA SER A 8 7.08 -7.13 28.95
C SER A 8 7.73 -6.78 30.31
N SER A 9 8.44 -7.69 30.94
CA SER A 9 9.16 -7.42 32.21
C SER A 9 10.35 -6.48 31.98
N LEU A 10 10.85 -6.35 30.78
CA LEU A 10 11.96 -5.46 30.43
C LEU A 10 11.53 -3.99 30.42
N ILE A 11 10.24 -3.68 30.23
CA ILE A 11 9.73 -2.30 30.14
C ILE A 11 10.01 -1.52 31.43
N ASN A 12 9.92 -2.18 32.58
CA ASN A 12 10.13 -1.56 33.88
C ASN A 12 11.61 -1.33 34.25
N ASN A 13 12.52 -1.86 33.44
CA ASN A 13 13.98 -1.78 33.67
C ASN A 13 14.72 -0.89 32.65
N VAL A 14 14.01 -0.20 31.75
CA VAL A 14 14.62 0.72 30.78
C VAL A 14 14.91 2.05 31.47
N ASN A 15 16.14 2.21 31.94
CA ASN A 15 16.60 3.46 32.58
C ASN A 15 17.78 4.03 31.74
N PHE A 16 17.44 4.69 30.64
CA PHE A 16 18.43 5.43 29.84
C PHE A 16 18.26 6.92 30.11
N SER A 17 19.38 7.62 30.38
CA SER A 17 19.41 9.05 30.72
C SER A 17 18.85 9.98 29.62
N PHE A 18 18.59 9.47 28.43
CA PHE A 18 18.04 10.18 27.28
C PHE A 18 16.57 9.80 26.95
N VAL A 19 15.93 8.98 27.81
CA VAL A 19 14.52 8.58 27.65
C VAL A 19 13.70 9.23 28.74
N ASP A 20 12.86 10.20 28.38
CA ASP A 20 11.99 10.89 29.32
C ASP A 20 10.75 10.07 29.71
N THR A 21 10.20 9.34 28.77
CA THR A 21 8.96 8.59 29.01
C THR A 21 8.88 7.37 28.09
N VAL A 22 8.37 6.26 28.62
CA VAL A 22 8.08 5.03 27.89
C VAL A 22 6.59 4.78 27.89
N PHE A 23 5.98 4.72 26.72
CA PHE A 23 4.57 4.38 26.56
C PHE A 23 4.41 2.96 26.02
N TYR A 24 3.51 2.19 26.62
CA TYR A 24 3.12 0.88 26.14
C TYR A 24 1.92 1.03 25.20
N PHE A 25 2.10 0.78 23.90
CA PHE A 25 1.04 0.88 22.90
C PHE A 25 0.23 -0.40 22.69
N GLY A 26 0.52 -1.46 23.43
CA GLY A 26 -0.20 -2.72 23.34
C GLY A 26 0.69 -3.88 22.86
N LYS A 27 0.14 -5.08 22.88
CA LYS A 27 0.82 -6.30 22.44
C LYS A 27 0.49 -6.54 20.96
N TRP A 28 1.47 -6.42 20.08
CA TRP A 28 1.36 -6.94 18.73
C TRP A 28 1.34 -8.47 18.83
N ILE A 29 0.17 -9.04 18.64
CA ILE A 29 0.05 -10.46 18.36
C ILE A 29 0.24 -10.57 16.86
N VAL A 30 1.45 -10.93 16.42
CA VAL A 30 1.65 -11.48 15.07
C VAL A 30 0.92 -12.82 15.09
N GLY A 31 -0.38 -12.77 14.87
CA GLY A 31 -1.14 -13.96 14.56
C GLY A 31 -0.66 -14.42 13.20
N ASN A 32 -0.18 -15.64 13.07
CA ASN A 32 -0.22 -16.35 11.82
C ASN A 32 -1.71 -16.38 11.40
N LYS A 33 -2.16 -15.35 10.70
CA LYS A 33 -3.42 -15.40 9.98
C LYS A 33 -3.14 -16.35 8.81
N GLU A 34 -3.45 -17.64 8.99
CA GLU A 34 -3.79 -18.46 7.85
C GLU A 34 -4.89 -17.71 7.10
N HIS A 35 -4.53 -17.08 6.01
CA HIS A 35 -5.49 -16.59 5.05
C HIS A 35 -6.18 -17.82 4.47
N LYS A 36 -7.21 -18.30 5.16
CA LYS A 36 -8.19 -19.17 4.52
C LYS A 36 -8.69 -18.34 3.34
N LYS A 37 -8.31 -18.76 2.12
CA LYS A 37 -8.96 -18.30 0.90
C LYS A 37 -10.47 -18.51 1.15
N ARG A 38 -11.15 -17.47 1.58
CA ARG A 38 -12.60 -17.46 1.58
C ARG A 38 -13.00 -17.39 0.11
N PHE A 39 -13.21 -18.55 -0.48
CA PHE A 39 -14.10 -18.63 -1.64
C PHE A 39 -15.49 -18.28 -1.13
N SER A 40 -15.76 -16.99 -0.92
CA SER A 40 -17.11 -16.50 -0.89
C SER A 40 -17.63 -16.68 -2.31
N SER A 41 -18.82 -17.21 -2.45
CA SER A 41 -19.50 -17.32 -3.74
C SER A 41 -19.31 -16.02 -4.52
N SER A 42 -18.65 -16.08 -5.67
CA SER A 42 -18.31 -14.94 -6.52
C SER A 42 -19.59 -14.18 -6.90
N ARG A 43 -19.94 -13.17 -6.12
CA ARG A 43 -21.01 -12.25 -6.44
C ARG A 43 -20.43 -11.21 -7.38
N LYS A 44 -20.95 -11.14 -8.59
CA LYS A 44 -20.60 -10.04 -9.51
C LYS A 44 -21.11 -8.74 -8.87
N MET A 45 -20.20 -7.85 -8.53
CA MET A 45 -20.51 -6.54 -7.96
C MET A 45 -21.07 -5.62 -9.04
N ASP A 46 -22.10 -4.88 -8.71
CA ASP A 46 -22.62 -3.80 -9.56
C ASP A 46 -21.96 -2.48 -9.13
N TYR A 47 -20.93 -2.09 -9.86
CA TYR A 47 -20.16 -0.87 -9.59
C TYR A 47 -20.90 0.42 -9.97
N GLY A 48 -22.04 0.32 -10.67
CA GLY A 48 -22.75 1.49 -11.16
C GLY A 48 -21.86 2.39 -12.03
N ALA A 49 -21.83 3.68 -11.70
CA ALA A 49 -21.07 4.68 -12.48
C ALA A 49 -19.55 4.55 -12.36
N SER A 50 -19.04 3.89 -11.32
CA SER A 50 -17.57 3.69 -11.12
C SER A 50 -17.01 2.48 -11.89
N LEU A 51 -17.83 1.75 -12.64
CA LEU A 51 -17.42 0.55 -13.34
C LEU A 51 -16.14 0.75 -14.18
N ASN A 52 -16.12 1.79 -15.02
CA ASN A 52 -15.01 2.01 -15.95
C ASN A 52 -13.68 2.29 -15.23
N GLN A 53 -13.70 3.16 -14.20
CA GLN A 53 -12.49 3.56 -13.48
C GLN A 53 -11.84 2.41 -12.69
N ILE A 54 -12.62 1.37 -12.36
CA ILE A 54 -12.13 0.14 -11.72
C ILE A 54 -11.64 -0.86 -12.76
N TYR A 55 -12.44 -1.12 -13.80
CA TYR A 55 -12.13 -2.09 -14.86
C TYR A 55 -10.93 -1.70 -15.70
N MET A 56 -10.76 -0.41 -15.96
CA MET A 56 -9.62 0.11 -16.75
C MET A 56 -8.27 -0.32 -16.17
N LEU A 57 -8.19 -0.48 -14.84
CA LEU A 57 -7.01 -0.91 -14.08
C LEU A 57 -7.03 -2.40 -13.69
N TRP A 58 -8.05 -3.16 -14.14
CA TRP A 58 -8.26 -4.56 -13.73
C TRP A 58 -8.46 -4.73 -12.21
N GLY A 59 -8.99 -3.69 -11.56
CA GLY A 59 -9.24 -3.70 -10.11
C GLY A 59 -10.35 -4.65 -9.68
N ASP A 60 -11.31 -4.90 -10.59
CA ASP A 60 -12.38 -5.87 -10.39
C ASP A 60 -11.87 -7.29 -10.13
N SER A 61 -10.68 -7.64 -10.62
CA SER A 61 -10.06 -8.93 -10.35
C SER A 61 -9.73 -9.10 -8.87
N LEU A 62 -9.23 -8.06 -8.20
CA LEU A 62 -8.94 -8.10 -6.75
C LEU A 62 -10.25 -8.21 -5.95
N HIS A 63 -11.25 -7.40 -6.29
CA HIS A 63 -12.57 -7.46 -5.66
C HIS A 63 -13.26 -8.82 -5.85
N TYR A 64 -13.11 -9.45 -7.02
CA TYR A 64 -13.63 -10.79 -7.29
C TYR A 64 -13.05 -11.84 -6.32
N TYR A 65 -11.79 -11.70 -5.94
CA TYR A 65 -11.15 -12.56 -4.93
C TYR A 65 -11.41 -12.13 -3.49
N GLY A 66 -12.19 -11.07 -3.28
CA GLY A 66 -12.58 -10.58 -1.96
C GLY A 66 -11.59 -9.58 -1.34
N PHE A 67 -10.62 -9.08 -2.12
CA PHE A 67 -9.69 -8.06 -1.67
C PHE A 67 -10.26 -6.67 -1.93
N ARG A 68 -10.79 -6.03 -0.88
CA ARG A 68 -11.47 -4.74 -0.92
C ARG A 68 -10.83 -3.68 -0.01
N GLY A 69 -9.59 -3.93 0.42
CA GLY A 69 -8.81 -3.08 1.32
C GLY A 69 -8.96 -3.42 2.81
N GLU A 70 -9.62 -4.52 3.19
CA GLU A 70 -9.84 -4.90 4.59
C GLU A 70 -8.52 -4.97 5.38
N ASN A 71 -8.48 -4.31 6.54
CA ASN A 71 -7.33 -4.15 7.44
C ASN A 71 -6.16 -3.33 6.87
N VAL A 72 -6.31 -2.64 5.76
CA VAL A 72 -5.35 -1.66 5.28
C VAL A 72 -5.79 -0.27 5.73
N LEU A 73 -4.87 0.55 6.20
CA LEU A 73 -5.12 1.90 6.67
C LEU A 73 -4.62 2.93 5.66
N ILE A 74 -5.56 3.76 5.16
CA ILE A 74 -5.27 4.84 4.24
C ILE A 74 -5.41 6.18 4.97
N ALA A 75 -4.36 6.98 5.04
CA ALA A 75 -4.44 8.37 5.42
C ALA A 75 -4.72 9.23 4.18
N VAL A 76 -5.76 10.03 4.22
CA VAL A 76 -6.16 10.92 3.12
C VAL A 76 -5.84 12.34 3.52
N LEU A 77 -4.90 12.97 2.80
CA LEU A 77 -4.50 14.37 2.98
C LEU A 77 -5.22 15.21 1.93
N ASP A 78 -6.06 16.16 2.37
CA ASP A 78 -6.90 16.97 1.47
C ASP A 78 -7.37 18.27 2.13
N ALA A 79 -8.23 19.02 1.44
CA ALA A 79 -8.71 20.34 1.85
C ALA A 79 -9.94 20.33 2.79
N GLY A 80 -10.46 19.14 3.14
CA GLY A 80 -11.67 18.97 3.94
C GLY A 80 -12.55 17.84 3.41
N PHE A 81 -13.44 17.34 4.25
CA PHE A 81 -14.19 16.11 4.00
C PHE A 81 -15.70 16.30 4.23
N TYR A 82 -16.24 17.35 3.63
CA TYR A 82 -17.62 17.81 3.84
C TYR A 82 -18.63 16.66 3.82
N ASN A 83 -19.36 16.48 4.94
CA ASN A 83 -20.41 15.47 5.10
C ASN A 83 -20.00 14.00 4.86
N VAL A 84 -18.72 13.62 4.92
CA VAL A 84 -18.32 12.20 4.82
C VAL A 84 -18.93 11.37 5.96
N ASP A 85 -19.18 11.97 7.10
CA ASP A 85 -19.82 11.37 8.27
C ASP A 85 -21.33 11.11 8.10
N SER A 86 -21.99 11.68 7.09
CA SER A 86 -23.44 11.71 6.96
C SER A 86 -24.00 11.37 5.58
N LEU A 87 -23.16 11.37 4.53
CA LEU A 87 -23.60 10.98 3.18
C LEU A 87 -23.79 9.47 3.06
N SER A 88 -24.93 9.04 2.48
CA SER A 88 -25.34 7.64 2.40
C SER A 88 -24.34 6.72 1.71
N CYS A 89 -23.50 7.24 0.79
CA CYS A 89 -22.47 6.46 0.14
C CYS A 89 -21.36 6.00 1.11
N PHE A 90 -21.28 6.62 2.30
CA PHE A 90 -20.34 6.28 3.36
C PHE A 90 -21.00 5.60 4.58
N ASP A 91 -22.33 5.30 4.52
CA ASP A 91 -23.05 4.71 5.64
C ASP A 91 -22.38 3.44 6.17
N LYS A 92 -21.97 2.55 5.28
CA LYS A 92 -21.27 1.32 5.68
C LYS A 92 -19.94 1.60 6.35
N LEU A 93 -19.16 2.51 5.79
CA LEU A 93 -17.87 2.96 6.33
C LEU A 93 -18.05 3.52 7.76
N ASN A 94 -19.03 4.40 7.95
CA ASN A 94 -19.31 5.05 9.22
C ASN A 94 -19.91 4.10 10.25
N ASN A 95 -20.89 3.26 9.85
CA ASN A 95 -21.54 2.29 10.74
C ASN A 95 -20.56 1.21 11.23
N GLU A 96 -19.56 0.86 10.46
CA GLU A 96 -18.51 -0.09 10.83
C GLU A 96 -17.34 0.58 11.59
N GLY A 97 -17.37 1.91 11.77
CA GLY A 97 -16.35 2.67 12.49
C GLY A 97 -14.98 2.65 11.79
N ARG A 98 -14.96 2.61 10.45
CA ARG A 98 -13.71 2.50 9.68
C ARG A 98 -13.06 3.84 9.31
N VAL A 99 -13.69 4.97 9.63
CA VAL A 99 -12.99 6.24 9.83
C VAL A 99 -12.44 6.21 11.24
N LEU A 100 -11.15 5.91 11.39
CA LEU A 100 -10.50 5.70 12.69
C LEU A 100 -10.20 7.01 13.41
N GLY A 101 -10.16 8.11 12.67
CA GLY A 101 -10.01 9.45 13.24
C GLY A 101 -9.81 10.52 12.18
N THR A 102 -9.86 11.76 12.65
CA THR A 102 -9.74 12.96 11.82
C THR A 102 -8.83 13.97 12.51
N TYR A 103 -8.17 14.81 11.73
CA TYR A 103 -7.45 15.96 12.24
C TYR A 103 -7.32 17.07 11.18
N ASP A 104 -7.53 18.30 11.61
CA ASP A 104 -7.35 19.52 10.84
C ASP A 104 -6.05 20.19 11.25
N PHE A 105 -5.07 20.22 10.35
CA PHE A 105 -3.78 20.88 10.57
C PHE A 105 -3.82 22.37 10.27
N VAL A 106 -4.88 22.87 9.62
CA VAL A 106 -5.07 24.30 9.34
C VAL A 106 -5.62 24.99 10.58
N GLU A 107 -6.72 24.48 11.14
CA GLU A 107 -7.39 25.06 12.32
C GLU A 107 -6.96 24.39 13.64
N GLN A 108 -6.14 23.34 13.59
CA GLN A 108 -5.61 22.58 14.73
C GLN A 108 -6.72 21.95 15.60
N GLU A 109 -7.69 21.34 14.96
CA GLU A 109 -8.83 20.69 15.61
C GLU A 109 -9.12 19.30 15.00
N LYS A 110 -10.21 18.66 15.42
CA LYS A 110 -10.60 17.34 14.91
C LYS A 110 -11.74 17.39 13.90
N GLU A 111 -12.41 18.53 13.80
CA GLU A 111 -13.50 18.69 12.86
C GLU A 111 -12.96 18.89 11.45
N VAL A 112 -13.48 18.10 10.49
CA VAL A 112 -13.07 18.16 9.08
C VAL A 112 -14.26 17.99 8.12
N TYR A 113 -15.48 17.82 8.69
CA TYR A 113 -16.68 17.49 7.91
C TYR A 113 -17.49 18.71 7.48
N ASN A 114 -17.15 19.89 7.95
CA ASN A 114 -17.81 21.17 7.64
C ASN A 114 -17.01 22.03 6.65
N ASP A 115 -15.87 21.53 6.18
CA ASP A 115 -14.95 22.24 5.31
C ASP A 115 -15.19 21.98 3.81
N ASN A 116 -14.14 21.91 3.02
CA ASN A 116 -14.21 21.77 1.58
C ASN A 116 -14.76 20.42 1.12
N THR A 117 -15.39 20.42 -0.05
CA THR A 117 -15.99 19.20 -0.65
C THR A 117 -14.96 18.35 -1.43
N HIS A 118 -13.73 18.85 -1.65
CA HIS A 118 -12.77 18.16 -2.51
C HIS A 118 -12.34 16.82 -1.93
N GLY A 119 -11.95 16.75 -0.66
CA GLY A 119 -11.58 15.50 0.00
C GLY A 119 -12.77 14.52 0.13
N MET A 120 -14.01 15.02 0.22
CA MET A 120 -15.20 14.17 0.17
C MET A 120 -15.34 13.50 -1.21
N MET A 121 -15.13 14.23 -2.31
CA MET A 121 -15.12 13.66 -3.65
C MET A 121 -13.99 12.64 -3.83
N VAL A 122 -12.80 12.94 -3.31
CA VAL A 122 -11.64 12.04 -3.26
C VAL A 122 -11.97 10.76 -2.49
N MET A 123 -12.56 10.89 -1.28
CA MET A 123 -13.02 9.75 -0.49
C MET A 123 -14.05 8.88 -1.22
N SER A 124 -14.93 9.49 -2.03
CA SER A 124 -15.93 8.73 -2.77
C SER A 124 -15.31 7.77 -3.82
N CYS A 125 -14.11 8.09 -4.31
CA CYS A 125 -13.38 7.21 -5.22
C CYS A 125 -12.85 5.93 -4.54
N MET A 126 -12.65 5.96 -3.22
CA MET A 126 -12.09 4.84 -2.45
C MET A 126 -13.12 4.16 -1.56
N GLY A 127 -13.81 4.93 -0.71
CA GLY A 127 -14.60 4.44 0.43
C GLY A 127 -16.11 4.35 0.20
N SER A 128 -16.65 4.80 -0.95
CA SER A 128 -18.08 4.67 -1.23
C SER A 128 -18.49 3.21 -1.42
N ASP A 129 -19.72 2.84 -0.96
CA ASP A 129 -20.27 1.49 -1.12
C ASP A 129 -21.81 1.54 -1.31
N LEU A 130 -22.26 2.06 -2.47
CA LEU A 130 -23.63 2.03 -2.93
C LEU A 130 -23.76 1.14 -4.17
N GLU A 131 -24.14 -0.12 -3.97
CA GLU A 131 -24.28 -1.10 -5.05
C GLU A 131 -25.31 -0.63 -6.11
N GLY A 132 -24.90 -0.66 -7.37
CA GLY A 132 -25.71 -0.17 -8.50
C GLY A 132 -25.58 1.34 -8.78
N GLU A 133 -24.98 2.12 -7.88
CA GLU A 133 -24.79 3.56 -8.08
C GLU A 133 -23.29 3.91 -8.18
N ILE A 134 -22.51 3.65 -7.12
CA ILE A 134 -21.08 3.87 -7.07
C ILE A 134 -20.43 3.02 -5.97
N ILE A 135 -19.37 2.29 -6.31
CA ILE A 135 -18.52 1.58 -5.36
C ILE A 135 -17.10 2.09 -5.54
N GLY A 136 -16.47 2.50 -4.45
CA GLY A 136 -15.08 2.91 -4.42
C GLY A 136 -14.11 1.74 -4.59
N THR A 137 -12.84 2.06 -4.77
CA THR A 137 -11.81 1.07 -5.05
C THR A 137 -11.33 0.30 -3.81
N ALA A 138 -11.55 0.84 -2.60
CA ALA A 138 -11.23 0.17 -1.33
C ALA A 138 -12.35 0.36 -0.28
N PRO A 139 -13.58 -0.08 -0.57
CA PRO A 139 -14.74 0.23 0.27
C PRO A 139 -14.69 -0.44 1.65
N ASP A 140 -13.79 -1.40 1.88
CA ASP A 140 -13.62 -2.09 3.16
C ASP A 140 -12.31 -1.69 3.90
N ALA A 141 -11.55 -0.70 3.37
CA ALA A 141 -10.36 -0.16 4.04
C ALA A 141 -10.71 0.71 5.26
N ASN A 142 -9.71 0.94 6.12
CA ASN A 142 -9.77 1.91 7.19
C ASN A 142 -9.19 3.25 6.74
N TYR A 143 -9.66 4.35 7.33
CA TYR A 143 -9.27 5.68 6.91
C TYR A 143 -8.94 6.60 8.08
N TYR A 144 -7.92 7.45 7.90
CA TYR A 144 -7.75 8.71 8.62
C TYR A 144 -7.97 9.86 7.64
N LEU A 145 -8.76 10.87 8.04
CA LEU A 145 -9.07 12.03 7.23
C LEU A 145 -8.33 13.24 7.80
N LEU A 146 -7.38 13.78 7.05
CA LEU A 146 -6.44 14.79 7.50
C LEU A 146 -6.56 16.03 6.60
N ARG A 147 -7.08 17.12 7.15
CA ARG A 147 -7.11 18.40 6.43
C ARG A 147 -5.75 19.06 6.55
N THR A 148 -5.12 19.34 5.42
CA THR A 148 -3.80 19.98 5.33
C THR A 148 -3.81 21.25 4.50
N GLU A 149 -4.91 21.56 3.78
CA GLU A 149 -5.03 22.66 2.85
C GLU A 149 -6.00 23.73 3.31
N ASP A 150 -5.61 25.00 3.16
CA ASP A 150 -6.46 26.16 3.26
C ASP A 150 -6.83 26.67 1.86
N VAL A 151 -8.05 26.41 1.43
CA VAL A 151 -8.54 26.78 0.08
C VAL A 151 -8.67 28.29 -0.16
N PHE A 152 -8.46 29.11 0.86
CA PHE A 152 -8.54 30.57 0.77
C PHE A 152 -7.18 31.22 0.55
N SER A 153 -6.09 30.47 0.67
CA SER A 153 -4.73 30.94 0.47
C SER A 153 -3.87 29.84 -0.12
N GLU A 154 -2.79 30.23 -0.79
CA GLU A 154 -1.78 29.28 -1.30
C GLU A 154 -0.43 29.73 -0.73
N ASN A 155 -0.06 29.14 0.39
CA ASN A 155 1.12 29.53 1.15
C ASN A 155 2.03 28.33 1.45
N LEU A 156 3.31 28.60 1.61
CA LEU A 156 4.29 27.55 1.91
C LEU A 156 3.98 26.76 3.20
N ILE A 157 3.13 27.33 4.09
CA ILE A 157 2.69 26.61 5.30
C ILE A 157 1.92 25.32 4.97
N GLU A 158 1.26 25.24 3.82
CA GLU A 158 0.51 24.05 3.40
C GLU A 158 1.42 22.86 3.16
N GLU A 159 2.63 23.08 2.65
CA GLU A 159 3.63 22.00 2.60
C GLU A 159 4.01 21.48 4.02
N TYR A 160 4.08 22.37 5.01
CA TYR A 160 4.34 21.98 6.40
C TYR A 160 3.15 21.30 7.06
N ASN A 161 1.93 21.68 6.70
CA ASN A 161 0.72 20.96 7.09
C ASN A 161 0.71 19.56 6.46
N TRP A 162 1.08 19.45 5.19
CA TRP A 162 1.25 18.17 4.50
C TRP A 162 2.26 17.27 5.23
N ILE A 163 3.41 17.82 5.63
CA ILE A 163 4.44 17.11 6.40
C ILE A 163 3.87 16.62 7.73
N SER A 164 3.15 17.51 8.45
CA SER A 164 2.52 17.15 9.72
C SER A 164 1.48 16.07 9.54
N GLY A 165 0.70 16.10 8.45
CA GLY A 165 -0.22 15.02 8.06
C GLY A 165 0.50 13.70 7.78
N ALA A 166 1.64 13.73 7.09
CA ALA A 166 2.44 12.55 6.81
C ALA A 166 3.10 11.96 8.08
N GLU A 167 3.59 12.82 8.98
CA GLU A 167 4.12 12.39 10.29
C GLU A 167 3.02 11.79 11.17
N PHE A 168 1.82 12.38 11.14
CA PHE A 168 0.66 11.82 11.83
C PHE A 168 0.30 10.45 11.25
N ALA A 169 0.26 10.30 9.93
CA ALA A 169 -0.01 9.03 9.25
C ALA A 169 1.00 7.93 9.67
N ASP A 170 2.30 8.27 9.72
CA ASP A 170 3.34 7.36 10.25
C ASP A 170 3.06 6.98 11.72
N SER A 171 2.68 7.95 12.54
CA SER A 171 2.45 7.74 13.98
C SER A 171 1.27 6.82 14.29
N VAL A 172 0.23 6.81 13.43
CA VAL A 172 -0.94 5.94 13.58
C VAL A 172 -0.80 4.62 12.83
N GLY A 173 0.32 4.41 12.14
CA GLY A 173 0.61 3.18 11.40
C GLY A 173 -0.15 3.06 10.09
N ALA A 174 -0.33 4.17 9.36
CA ALA A 174 -0.93 4.14 8.05
C ALA A 174 -0.05 3.35 7.07
N ASP A 175 -0.69 2.51 6.27
CA ASP A 175 -0.03 1.76 5.20
C ASP A 175 0.13 2.64 3.95
N ILE A 176 -0.89 3.46 3.66
CA ILE A 176 -0.97 4.28 2.46
C ILE A 176 -1.29 5.73 2.84
N ILE A 177 -0.64 6.67 2.17
CA ILE A 177 -1.06 8.07 2.11
C ILE A 177 -1.61 8.31 0.71
N ASN A 178 -2.89 8.76 0.61
CA ASN A 178 -3.41 9.38 -0.61
C ASN A 178 -3.36 10.89 -0.46
N SER A 179 -2.67 11.56 -1.37
CA SER A 179 -2.61 13.00 -1.45
C SER A 179 -3.06 13.46 -2.83
N SER A 180 -4.18 14.21 -2.87
CA SER A 180 -4.71 14.77 -4.11
C SER A 180 -4.32 16.25 -4.26
N LEU A 181 -3.11 16.59 -3.81
CA LEU A 181 -2.56 17.91 -3.62
C LEU A 181 -1.28 18.12 -4.45
N GLY A 182 -0.90 19.39 -4.64
CA GLY A 182 0.35 19.70 -5.30
C GLY A 182 0.59 21.21 -5.41
N TYR A 183 1.82 21.61 -5.13
CA TYR A 183 2.23 23.01 -5.05
C TYR A 183 3.17 23.37 -6.18
N THR A 184 3.02 24.56 -6.73
CA THR A 184 3.91 25.13 -7.76
C THR A 184 4.08 26.63 -7.61
N THR A 185 2.98 27.35 -7.36
CA THR A 185 2.94 28.81 -7.23
C THR A 185 2.20 29.17 -5.96
N PHE A 186 2.67 30.19 -5.29
CA PHE A 186 2.15 30.69 -4.02
C PHE A 186 1.70 32.13 -4.14
N ASP A 187 0.90 32.59 -3.19
CA ASP A 187 0.46 34.00 -3.09
C ASP A 187 1.65 34.96 -3.05
N TYR A 188 2.74 34.57 -2.45
CA TYR A 188 4.02 35.26 -2.47
C TYR A 188 4.93 34.68 -3.55
N ALA A 189 5.03 35.35 -4.70
CA ALA A 189 5.76 34.87 -5.88
C ALA A 189 7.24 34.49 -5.61
N VAL A 190 7.86 35.01 -4.55
CA VAL A 190 9.22 34.67 -4.14
C VAL A 190 9.33 33.21 -3.65
N GLN A 191 8.20 32.60 -3.29
CA GLN A 191 8.09 31.21 -2.83
C GLN A 191 7.82 30.23 -3.98
N ASN A 192 7.50 30.75 -5.20
CA ASN A 192 7.17 29.91 -6.35
C ASN A 192 8.32 28.99 -6.72
N TYR A 193 7.97 27.75 -7.00
CA TYR A 193 8.89 26.79 -7.57
C TYR A 193 9.15 27.04 -9.04
N THR A 194 10.32 26.66 -9.48
CA THR A 194 10.71 26.58 -10.88
C THR A 194 10.85 25.12 -11.29
N TYR A 195 10.91 24.83 -12.59
CA TYR A 195 11.13 23.47 -13.04
C TYR A 195 12.38 22.80 -12.45
N LYS A 196 13.43 23.59 -12.15
CA LYS A 196 14.67 23.07 -11.55
C LYS A 196 14.49 22.53 -10.14
N ASP A 197 13.46 22.96 -9.46
CA ASP A 197 13.18 22.58 -8.08
C ASP A 197 12.41 21.25 -7.99
N LEU A 198 11.97 20.69 -9.15
CA LEU A 198 11.31 19.39 -9.26
C LEU A 198 12.32 18.24 -9.26
N ASP A 199 13.15 18.16 -8.24
CA ASP A 199 14.24 17.16 -8.10
C ASP A 199 13.97 16.13 -6.97
N GLY A 200 12.80 16.24 -6.31
CA GLY A 200 12.41 15.39 -5.18
C GLY A 200 13.18 15.68 -3.88
N ARG A 201 13.96 16.78 -3.84
CA ARG A 201 14.87 17.11 -2.74
C ARG A 201 14.83 18.57 -2.32
N THR A 202 14.29 19.44 -3.16
CA THR A 202 14.19 20.88 -2.91
C THR A 202 12.97 21.22 -2.07
N SER A 203 11.80 20.69 -2.41
CA SER A 203 10.58 20.92 -1.64
C SER A 203 10.57 20.15 -0.31
N PRO A 204 10.14 20.78 0.80
CA PRO A 204 9.95 20.10 2.07
C PRO A 204 8.94 18.95 2.00
N SER A 205 7.83 19.11 1.26
CA SER A 205 6.82 18.07 1.09
C SER A 205 7.36 16.87 0.28
N SER A 206 8.19 17.09 -0.76
CA SER A 206 8.82 16.01 -1.53
C SER A 206 9.83 15.21 -0.70
N ILE A 207 10.61 15.90 0.13
CA ILE A 207 11.52 15.25 1.08
C ILE A 207 10.73 14.37 2.04
N SER A 208 9.63 14.89 2.59
CA SER A 208 8.78 14.17 3.54
C SER A 208 8.08 12.97 2.88
N ALA A 209 7.56 13.11 1.65
CA ALA A 209 6.96 12.00 0.90
C ALA A 209 7.97 10.86 0.67
N THR A 210 9.22 11.21 0.31
CA THR A 210 10.31 10.24 0.19
C THR A 210 10.64 9.58 1.54
N MET A 211 10.62 10.35 2.64
CA MET A 211 10.85 9.80 3.98
C MET A 211 9.73 8.85 4.42
N ALA A 212 8.47 9.20 4.17
CA ALA A 212 7.31 8.33 4.44
C ALA A 212 7.45 7.00 3.68
N SER A 213 7.85 7.05 2.40
CA SER A 213 8.10 5.83 1.62
C SER A 213 9.23 4.99 2.21
N ARG A 214 10.33 5.59 2.67
CA ARG A 214 11.44 4.87 3.33
C ARG A 214 11.05 4.22 4.65
N LYS A 215 10.01 4.72 5.31
CA LYS A 215 9.45 4.14 6.54
C LYS A 215 8.48 2.98 6.27
N GLY A 216 8.15 2.71 5.02
CA GLY A 216 7.30 1.61 4.61
C GLY A 216 5.90 2.03 4.14
N ILE A 217 5.57 3.32 4.14
CA ILE A 217 4.28 3.83 3.67
C ILE A 217 4.29 3.92 2.14
N ILE A 218 3.21 3.56 1.47
CA ILE A 218 3.02 3.85 0.04
C ILE A 218 2.36 5.23 -0.09
N VAL A 219 3.11 6.19 -0.62
CA VAL A 219 2.54 7.51 -0.94
C VAL A 219 2.02 7.48 -2.38
N VAL A 220 0.74 7.79 -2.55
CA VAL A 220 0.07 7.95 -3.84
C VAL A 220 -0.32 9.42 -3.96
N ASN A 221 0.24 10.12 -4.95
CA ASN A 221 0.05 11.56 -5.11
C ASN A 221 -0.42 11.91 -6.53
N ALA A 222 -1.36 12.84 -6.65
CA ALA A 222 -1.81 13.37 -7.93
C ALA A 222 -0.67 14.08 -8.66
N ALA A 223 -0.61 13.93 -10.00
CA ALA A 223 0.42 14.58 -10.81
C ALA A 223 0.26 16.11 -10.93
N GLY A 224 -0.97 16.60 -10.76
CA GLY A 224 -1.36 17.99 -10.98
C GLY A 224 -2.17 18.19 -12.26
N ASN A 225 -2.76 19.39 -12.42
CA ASN A 225 -3.74 19.69 -13.48
C ASN A 225 -3.27 20.84 -14.39
N SER A 226 -1.97 20.98 -14.59
CA SER A 226 -1.37 22.10 -15.34
C SER A 226 -0.90 21.71 -16.75
N GLY A 227 -1.19 20.49 -17.23
CA GLY A 227 -0.67 19.96 -18.49
C GLY A 227 -0.99 20.78 -19.73
N ASN A 228 -2.15 21.43 -19.78
CA ASN A 228 -2.56 22.37 -20.84
C ASN A 228 -2.29 23.84 -20.51
N GLY A 229 -1.72 24.13 -19.33
CA GLY A 229 -1.36 25.46 -18.86
C GLY A 229 0.08 25.86 -19.23
N GLY A 230 0.54 26.99 -18.65
CA GLY A 230 1.91 27.48 -18.83
C GLY A 230 2.96 26.64 -18.09
N TRP A 231 2.61 26.04 -16.97
CA TRP A 231 3.51 25.22 -16.14
C TRP A 231 3.78 23.84 -16.75
N LYS A 232 2.76 23.13 -17.16
CA LYS A 232 2.76 21.80 -17.81
C LYS A 232 3.22 20.64 -16.93
N HIS A 233 4.24 20.86 -16.11
CA HIS A 233 4.90 19.81 -15.33
C HIS A 233 4.11 19.41 -14.09
N ILE A 234 4.53 18.29 -13.50
CA ILE A 234 4.06 17.89 -12.16
C ILE A 234 4.34 19.00 -11.14
N GLY A 235 3.63 18.96 -10.01
CA GLY A 235 3.92 19.82 -8.85
C GLY A 235 4.70 19.04 -7.79
N VAL A 236 5.08 19.70 -6.69
CA VAL A 236 5.56 19.02 -5.50
C VAL A 236 4.35 18.64 -4.63
N PRO A 237 4.30 17.47 -3.94
CA PRO A 237 5.36 16.46 -3.80
C PRO A 237 5.33 15.36 -4.87
N ALA A 238 4.64 15.53 -6.00
CA ALA A 238 4.57 14.50 -7.05
C ALA A 238 5.93 14.14 -7.67
N ASP A 239 6.94 15.02 -7.55
CA ASP A 239 8.31 14.80 -7.98
C ASP A 239 9.13 13.93 -7.01
N ALA A 240 8.60 13.61 -5.84
CA ALA A 240 9.31 12.83 -4.82
C ALA A 240 9.75 11.45 -5.35
N ASP A 241 10.83 10.94 -4.77
CA ASP A 241 11.35 9.61 -5.10
C ASP A 241 10.54 8.51 -4.38
N SER A 242 10.49 7.32 -5.00
CA SER A 242 9.91 6.12 -4.39
C SER A 242 8.41 6.23 -4.02
N ILE A 243 7.66 7.11 -4.69
CA ILE A 243 6.22 7.27 -4.56
C ILE A 243 5.48 6.97 -5.88
N LEU A 244 4.19 6.70 -5.80
CA LEU A 244 3.31 6.57 -6.95
C LEU A 244 2.69 7.95 -7.29
N THR A 245 3.23 8.61 -8.31
CA THR A 245 2.63 9.82 -8.90
C THR A 245 1.66 9.41 -9.99
N VAL A 246 0.42 9.92 -9.94
CA VAL A 246 -0.69 9.43 -10.76
C VAL A 246 -1.14 10.48 -11.76
N GLY A 247 -0.97 10.20 -13.05
CA GLY A 247 -1.52 10.98 -14.16
C GLY A 247 -2.98 10.66 -14.43
N GLY A 248 -3.68 11.57 -15.11
CA GLY A 248 -5.09 11.43 -15.45
C GLY A 248 -5.31 11.03 -16.91
N VAL A 249 -6.15 10.00 -17.14
CA VAL A 249 -6.68 9.66 -18.46
C VAL A 249 -8.21 9.81 -18.49
N ASP A 250 -8.78 9.83 -19.69
CA ASP A 250 -10.22 9.79 -19.90
C ASP A 250 -10.79 8.35 -19.83
N GLU A 251 -12.06 8.20 -20.06
CA GLU A 251 -12.76 6.90 -20.07
C GLU A 251 -12.32 5.97 -21.21
N ASN A 252 -11.67 6.49 -22.25
CA ASN A 252 -11.13 5.75 -23.41
C ASN A 252 -9.64 5.42 -23.26
N LYS A 253 -9.03 5.78 -22.10
CA LYS A 253 -7.61 5.61 -21.78
C LYS A 253 -6.68 6.59 -22.51
N GLU A 254 -7.22 7.67 -23.05
CA GLU A 254 -6.44 8.75 -23.66
C GLU A 254 -6.04 9.76 -22.58
N MET A 255 -4.84 10.32 -22.70
CA MET A 255 -4.35 11.30 -21.73
C MET A 255 -5.26 12.52 -21.63
N ALA A 256 -5.71 12.82 -20.43
CA ALA A 256 -6.44 14.05 -20.16
C ALA A 256 -5.54 15.26 -20.39
N SER A 257 -6.00 16.21 -21.19
CA SER A 257 -5.20 17.37 -21.61
C SER A 257 -4.66 18.22 -20.46
N PHE A 258 -5.36 18.19 -19.34
CA PHE A 258 -4.96 18.93 -18.12
C PHE A 258 -3.92 18.19 -17.28
N SER A 259 -3.75 16.85 -17.47
CA SER A 259 -2.83 16.08 -16.62
C SER A 259 -1.41 16.61 -16.73
N SER A 260 -0.85 17.02 -15.62
CA SER A 260 0.56 17.40 -15.52
C SER A 260 1.48 16.22 -15.81
N PHE A 261 2.67 16.50 -16.34
CA PHE A 261 3.58 15.48 -16.81
C PHE A 261 5.05 15.78 -16.47
N GLY A 262 5.90 14.78 -16.67
CA GLY A 262 7.32 14.82 -16.42
C GLY A 262 8.15 15.38 -17.59
N PRO A 263 9.42 15.04 -17.62
CA PRO A 263 10.15 14.37 -16.56
C PRO A 263 10.36 15.29 -15.33
N THR A 264 10.89 14.76 -14.23
CA THR A 264 11.47 15.60 -13.17
C THR A 264 12.71 16.32 -13.68
N SER A 265 13.18 17.36 -12.97
CA SER A 265 14.37 18.12 -13.38
C SER A 265 15.67 17.29 -13.36
N ASP A 266 15.68 16.20 -12.60
CA ASP A 266 16.73 15.19 -12.56
C ASP A 266 16.48 13.97 -13.47
N ASN A 267 15.54 14.10 -14.43
CA ASN A 267 15.20 13.13 -15.48
C ASN A 267 14.58 11.80 -15.01
N ARG A 268 13.90 11.78 -13.87
CA ARG A 268 13.09 10.61 -13.49
C ARG A 268 11.76 10.61 -14.24
N VAL A 269 11.30 9.42 -14.60
CA VAL A 269 10.00 9.22 -15.23
C VAL A 269 8.88 9.55 -14.25
N LYS A 270 8.05 10.50 -14.60
CA LYS A 270 6.80 10.90 -13.93
C LYS A 270 5.77 11.31 -14.97
N PRO A 271 4.47 11.09 -14.72
CA PRO A 271 3.92 10.37 -13.58
C PRO A 271 4.43 8.93 -13.52
N SER A 272 4.24 8.22 -12.40
CA SER A 272 4.62 6.81 -12.32
C SER A 272 3.66 5.96 -13.14
N VAL A 273 2.36 6.15 -12.97
CA VAL A 273 1.28 5.46 -13.71
C VAL A 273 0.10 6.40 -13.89
N CYS A 274 -0.89 5.97 -14.69
CA CYS A 274 -2.12 6.71 -14.92
C CYS A 274 -3.35 5.95 -14.43
N ALA A 275 -4.41 6.70 -14.08
CA ALA A 275 -5.75 6.21 -13.80
C ALA A 275 -6.79 7.20 -14.36
N GLN A 276 -8.10 6.86 -14.28
CA GLN A 276 -9.13 7.76 -14.78
C GLN A 276 -9.19 9.04 -13.94
N GLY A 277 -8.93 10.17 -14.58
CA GLY A 277 -8.99 11.51 -13.98
C GLY A 277 -9.90 12.45 -14.74
N GLU A 278 -10.28 12.11 -15.98
CA GLU A 278 -11.26 12.86 -16.76
C GLU A 278 -12.58 12.09 -16.77
N ASN A 279 -13.69 12.81 -16.53
CA ASN A 279 -15.00 12.22 -16.35
C ASN A 279 -15.02 11.09 -15.28
N ALA A 280 -14.20 11.20 -14.24
CA ALA A 280 -14.25 10.29 -13.11
C ALA A 280 -15.59 10.39 -12.38
N SER A 281 -16.12 9.25 -11.95
CA SER A 281 -17.35 9.21 -11.15
C SER A 281 -17.04 9.48 -9.70
N VAL A 282 -17.66 10.51 -9.14
CA VAL A 282 -17.52 10.94 -7.76
C VAL A 282 -18.88 11.30 -7.16
N ILE A 283 -18.95 11.45 -5.84
CA ILE A 283 -20.14 11.94 -5.14
C ILE A 283 -20.00 13.46 -4.92
N ASN A 284 -21.09 14.21 -5.14
CA ASN A 284 -21.14 15.62 -4.77
C ASN A 284 -21.69 15.85 -3.36
N SER A 285 -21.67 17.11 -2.88
CA SER A 285 -22.16 17.49 -1.54
C SER A 285 -23.62 17.18 -1.26
N SER A 286 -24.42 16.88 -2.27
CA SER A 286 -25.82 16.43 -2.13
C SER A 286 -25.99 14.91 -2.21
N GLY A 287 -24.91 14.14 -2.18
CA GLY A 287 -24.93 12.69 -2.22
C GLY A 287 -25.22 12.08 -3.60
N LYS A 288 -25.11 12.88 -4.67
CA LYS A 288 -25.39 12.40 -6.05
C LYS A 288 -24.08 12.09 -6.77
N VAL A 289 -24.13 11.02 -7.58
CA VAL A 289 -23.04 10.71 -8.50
C VAL A 289 -22.97 11.79 -9.59
N ILE A 290 -21.78 12.34 -9.78
CA ILE A 290 -21.43 13.28 -10.84
C ILE A 290 -20.16 12.87 -11.56
N LYS A 291 -19.88 13.51 -12.70
CA LYS A 291 -18.59 13.41 -13.38
C LYS A 291 -17.73 14.61 -13.00
N ALA A 292 -16.46 14.35 -12.70
CA ALA A 292 -15.49 15.39 -12.34
C ALA A 292 -14.14 15.12 -13.01
N ASN A 293 -13.35 16.22 -13.16
CA ASN A 293 -12.06 16.19 -13.82
C ASN A 293 -10.95 16.59 -12.83
N GLY A 294 -9.85 15.87 -12.86
CA GLY A 294 -8.66 16.14 -12.05
C GLY A 294 -7.84 14.88 -11.80
N THR A 295 -6.53 15.03 -11.80
CA THR A 295 -5.63 13.97 -11.30
C THR A 295 -5.89 13.67 -9.82
N SER A 296 -6.56 14.60 -9.13
CA SER A 296 -7.10 14.44 -7.78
C SER A 296 -8.05 13.24 -7.63
N PHE A 297 -8.68 12.78 -8.71
CA PHE A 297 -9.54 11.58 -8.71
C PHE A 297 -8.81 10.34 -9.21
N ALA A 298 -7.82 10.52 -10.09
CA ALA A 298 -6.95 9.42 -10.53
C ALA A 298 -6.13 8.83 -9.36
N SER A 299 -5.59 9.70 -8.50
CA SER A 299 -4.81 9.31 -7.32
C SER A 299 -5.59 8.37 -6.38
N PRO A 300 -6.78 8.72 -5.85
CA PRO A 300 -7.53 7.85 -4.95
C PRO A 300 -8.03 6.58 -5.63
N ILE A 301 -8.42 6.62 -6.92
CA ILE A 301 -8.78 5.40 -7.66
C ILE A 301 -7.62 4.41 -7.63
N LEU A 302 -6.38 4.88 -7.85
CA LEU A 302 -5.20 4.03 -7.75
C LEU A 302 -4.94 3.61 -6.30
N ALA A 303 -4.97 4.55 -5.34
CA ALA A 303 -4.63 4.29 -3.94
C ALA A 303 -5.51 3.19 -3.30
N GLY A 304 -6.80 3.18 -3.59
CA GLY A 304 -7.69 2.13 -3.12
C GLY A 304 -7.34 0.76 -3.73
N LEU A 305 -6.98 0.68 -5.00
CA LEU A 305 -6.52 -0.58 -5.60
C LEU A 305 -5.15 -1.02 -5.08
N VAL A 306 -4.27 -0.08 -4.71
CA VAL A 306 -3.02 -0.37 -3.98
C VAL A 306 -3.34 -1.04 -2.65
N ALA A 307 -4.34 -0.56 -1.90
CA ALA A 307 -4.78 -1.18 -0.66
C ALA A 307 -5.29 -2.61 -0.87
N CYS A 308 -6.08 -2.85 -1.92
CA CYS A 308 -6.56 -4.19 -2.26
C CYS A 308 -5.41 -5.15 -2.63
N LEU A 309 -4.43 -4.66 -3.41
CA LEU A 309 -3.25 -5.43 -3.78
C LEU A 309 -2.38 -5.74 -2.56
N TRP A 310 -2.20 -4.77 -1.67
CA TRP A 310 -1.41 -5.00 -0.46
C TRP A 310 -2.12 -5.93 0.51
N GLN A 311 -3.45 -5.84 0.63
CA GLN A 311 -4.27 -6.80 1.36
C GLN A 311 -4.04 -8.25 0.87
N SER A 312 -3.90 -8.45 -0.46
CA SER A 312 -3.64 -9.78 -1.03
C SER A 312 -2.22 -10.28 -0.77
N HIS A 313 -1.26 -9.39 -0.52
CA HIS A 313 0.16 -9.68 -0.30
C HIS A 313 0.72 -8.98 0.96
N PRO A 314 0.21 -9.28 2.18
CA PRO A 314 0.53 -8.53 3.39
C PRO A 314 1.97 -8.68 3.87
N ASN A 315 2.72 -9.63 3.34
CA ASN A 315 4.13 -9.87 3.67
C ASN A 315 5.09 -9.11 2.74
N LYS A 316 4.57 -8.42 1.71
CA LYS A 316 5.40 -7.65 0.78
C LYS A 316 5.68 -6.25 1.35
N THR A 317 6.86 -5.76 1.05
CA THR A 317 7.24 -4.38 1.35
C THR A 317 6.51 -3.40 0.44
N ASN A 318 6.39 -2.14 0.86
CA ASN A 318 5.85 -1.07 0.03
C ASN A 318 6.53 -1.00 -1.35
N MET A 319 7.86 -1.14 -1.41
CA MET A 319 8.60 -1.06 -2.67
C MET A 319 8.36 -2.27 -3.59
N GLU A 320 8.13 -3.48 -3.04
CA GLU A 320 7.71 -4.62 -3.86
C GLU A 320 6.34 -4.38 -4.48
N ILE A 321 5.38 -3.83 -3.73
CA ILE A 321 4.04 -3.46 -4.22
C ILE A 321 4.16 -2.37 -5.31
N ILE A 322 4.89 -1.27 -5.04
CA ILE A 322 5.12 -0.19 -6.03
C ILE A 322 5.76 -0.74 -7.31
N ASN A 323 6.81 -1.55 -7.19
CA ASN A 323 7.51 -2.11 -8.34
C ASN A 323 6.62 -3.08 -9.15
N ALA A 324 5.77 -3.87 -8.50
CA ALA A 324 4.83 -4.75 -9.17
C ALA A 324 3.79 -3.94 -9.97
N ILE A 325 3.27 -2.86 -9.40
CA ILE A 325 2.32 -1.94 -10.07
C ILE A 325 2.99 -1.32 -11.31
N ILE A 326 4.17 -0.74 -11.16
CA ILE A 326 4.91 -0.13 -12.27
C ILE A 326 5.25 -1.17 -13.35
N SER A 327 5.73 -2.36 -12.96
CA SER A 327 6.08 -3.44 -13.88
C SER A 327 4.87 -4.06 -14.59
N SER A 328 3.68 -3.89 -14.04
CA SER A 328 2.43 -4.32 -14.65
C SER A 328 1.93 -3.38 -15.74
N ALA A 329 2.38 -2.13 -15.72
CA ALA A 329 1.82 -1.04 -16.51
C ALA A 329 2.02 -1.21 -18.02
N SER A 330 1.14 -0.58 -18.78
CA SER A 330 0.99 -0.77 -20.24
C SER A 330 2.21 -0.33 -21.05
N LEU A 331 2.97 0.66 -20.56
CA LEU A 331 4.16 1.23 -21.21
C LEU A 331 5.45 0.93 -20.44
N TYR A 332 5.46 -0.12 -19.58
CA TYR A 332 6.62 -0.43 -18.75
C TYR A 332 7.95 -0.49 -19.50
N ASN A 333 7.96 -1.08 -20.71
CA ASN A 333 9.17 -1.23 -21.52
C ASN A 333 9.53 0.02 -22.36
N SER A 334 8.64 1.01 -22.42
CA SER A 334 8.83 2.23 -23.22
C SER A 334 8.04 3.38 -22.61
N PRO A 335 8.42 3.82 -21.40
CA PRO A 335 7.74 4.92 -20.73
C PRO A 335 7.95 6.24 -21.47
N ASN A 336 7.02 7.18 -21.27
CA ASN A 336 7.11 8.52 -21.82
C ASN A 336 6.79 9.57 -20.73
N ASP A 337 7.03 10.85 -21.04
CA ASP A 337 6.88 11.92 -20.06
C ASP A 337 5.42 12.25 -19.72
N GLN A 338 4.46 11.90 -20.58
CA GLN A 338 3.04 12.21 -20.38
C GLN A 338 2.33 11.15 -19.56
N GLU A 339 2.54 9.87 -19.89
CA GLU A 339 1.84 8.74 -19.28
C GLU A 339 2.70 8.01 -18.25
N GLY A 340 3.98 8.37 -18.16
CA GLY A 340 4.94 7.59 -17.38
C GLY A 340 5.02 6.16 -17.87
N TYR A 341 4.82 5.19 -17.00
CA TYR A 341 4.74 3.78 -17.37
C TYR A 341 3.36 3.35 -17.88
N GLY A 342 2.41 4.30 -17.99
CA GLY A 342 1.06 4.06 -18.54
C GLY A 342 0.07 3.56 -17.49
N LEU A 343 -0.98 2.87 -17.95
CA LEU A 343 -2.03 2.33 -17.09
C LEU A 343 -1.56 1.09 -16.34
N ALA A 344 -1.69 1.10 -15.02
CA ALA A 344 -1.42 -0.06 -14.18
C ALA A 344 -2.42 -1.20 -14.46
N ASN A 345 -1.97 -2.44 -14.31
CA ASN A 345 -2.80 -3.63 -14.42
C ASN A 345 -2.70 -4.43 -13.12
N PHE A 346 -3.70 -4.29 -12.24
CA PHE A 346 -3.67 -4.90 -10.91
C PHE A 346 -3.76 -6.43 -10.95
N TYR A 347 -4.41 -7.02 -11.95
CA TYR A 347 -4.37 -8.48 -12.14
C TYR A 347 -2.95 -8.98 -12.46
N LYS A 348 -2.23 -8.26 -13.33
CA LYS A 348 -0.83 -8.61 -13.64
C LYS A 348 0.09 -8.32 -12.46
N ALA A 349 -0.13 -7.22 -11.70
CA ALA A 349 0.65 -6.90 -10.51
C ALA A 349 0.51 -7.98 -9.43
N ASP A 350 -0.73 -8.43 -9.16
CA ASP A 350 -1.03 -9.56 -8.27
C ASP A 350 -0.30 -10.85 -8.71
N SER A 351 -0.35 -11.15 -10.01
CA SER A 351 0.36 -12.31 -10.58
C SER A 351 1.88 -12.20 -10.40
N LEU A 352 2.47 -11.01 -10.59
CA LEU A 352 3.91 -10.79 -10.43
C LEU A 352 4.35 -11.00 -8.98
N LEU A 353 3.56 -10.54 -8.01
CA LEU A 353 3.83 -10.72 -6.58
C LEU A 353 3.66 -12.18 -6.17
N THR A 354 2.62 -12.85 -6.64
CA THR A 354 2.39 -14.29 -6.41
C THR A 354 3.55 -15.12 -6.98
N LEU A 355 3.97 -14.87 -8.22
CA LEU A 355 5.10 -15.56 -8.82
C LEU A 355 6.41 -15.34 -8.05
N SER A 356 6.60 -14.15 -7.48
CA SER A 356 7.78 -13.89 -6.65
C SER A 356 7.75 -14.64 -5.32
N GLU A 357 6.59 -14.91 -4.76
CA GLU A 357 6.41 -15.78 -3.59
C GLU A 357 6.68 -17.24 -3.95
N ASP A 358 6.17 -17.68 -5.08
CA ASP A 358 6.39 -19.04 -5.60
C ASP A 358 7.84 -19.29 -6.05
N LEU A 359 8.66 -18.26 -6.24
CA LEU A 359 10.08 -18.39 -6.55
C LEU A 359 10.97 -18.52 -5.32
N ILE A 360 10.45 -18.26 -4.12
CA ILE A 360 11.21 -18.39 -2.87
C ILE A 360 11.04 -19.80 -2.32
N PRO A 361 12.12 -20.61 -2.27
CA PRO A 361 12.04 -21.90 -1.61
C PRO A 361 11.62 -21.78 -0.16
N SER A 362 10.70 -22.60 0.28
CA SER A 362 10.21 -22.57 1.66
C SER A 362 10.31 -23.95 2.33
N LEU A 363 10.45 -23.93 3.68
CA LEU A 363 10.58 -25.10 4.53
C LEU A 363 9.56 -25.02 5.67
N HIS A 364 8.65 -25.97 5.73
CA HIS A 364 7.69 -26.12 6.82
C HIS A 364 7.84 -27.49 7.48
N LEU A 365 7.73 -27.50 8.81
CA LEU A 365 7.86 -28.70 9.64
C LEU A 365 6.56 -28.93 10.42
N TYR A 366 5.95 -30.11 10.30
CA TYR A 366 4.74 -30.42 11.07
C TYR A 366 4.58 -31.94 11.32
N PRO A 367 3.96 -32.30 12.49
CA PRO A 367 3.59 -31.41 13.58
C PRO A 367 4.82 -30.85 14.29
N ASN A 368 4.68 -29.66 14.90
CA ASN A 368 5.68 -29.06 15.75
C ASN A 368 4.96 -28.46 16.99
N PRO A 369 5.09 -29.03 18.20
CA PRO A 369 5.98 -30.14 18.59
C PRO A 369 5.63 -31.51 17.96
N SER A 370 6.62 -32.42 17.94
CA SER A 370 6.49 -33.75 17.40
C SER A 370 6.91 -34.81 18.43
N ASN A 371 6.35 -36.02 18.31
CA ASN A 371 6.73 -37.21 19.08
C ASN A 371 7.86 -38.02 18.41
N GLY A 372 8.62 -37.42 17.50
CA GLY A 372 9.74 -38.04 16.79
C GLY A 372 9.46 -38.34 15.31
N GLU A 373 8.20 -38.35 14.88
CA GLU A 373 7.80 -38.49 13.48
C GLU A 373 7.20 -37.15 13.01
N PHE A 374 7.70 -36.60 11.91
CA PHE A 374 7.23 -35.36 11.34
C PHE A 374 7.45 -35.29 9.84
N THR A 375 6.73 -34.39 9.20
CA THR A 375 6.84 -34.12 7.77
C THR A 375 7.64 -32.83 7.55
N ILE A 376 8.58 -32.91 6.63
CA ILE A 376 9.24 -31.76 6.00
C ILE A 376 8.47 -31.45 4.73
N GLU A 377 7.83 -30.29 4.64
CA GLU A 377 7.23 -29.79 3.42
C GLU A 377 8.17 -28.75 2.80
N LEU A 378 8.67 -29.07 1.61
CA LEU A 378 9.61 -28.23 0.86
C LEU A 378 8.96 -27.73 -0.41
N TYR A 379 8.99 -26.42 -0.61
CA TYR A 379 8.68 -25.80 -1.87
C TYR A 379 9.96 -25.41 -2.60
N SER A 380 10.05 -25.72 -3.89
CA SER A 380 11.19 -25.36 -4.74
C SER A 380 10.75 -24.70 -6.04
N ALA A 381 11.41 -23.59 -6.39
CA ALA A 381 11.18 -22.87 -7.64
C ALA A 381 11.77 -23.57 -8.89
N SER A 382 12.60 -24.61 -8.69
CA SER A 382 13.24 -25.38 -9.77
C SER A 382 13.27 -26.85 -9.45
N ASN A 383 13.38 -27.70 -10.47
CA ASN A 383 13.76 -29.08 -10.25
C ASN A 383 15.18 -29.09 -9.67
N THR A 384 15.35 -29.56 -8.46
CA THR A 384 16.63 -29.57 -7.75
C THR A 384 16.74 -30.74 -6.79
N THR A 385 17.94 -30.99 -6.33
CA THR A 385 18.20 -31.98 -5.29
C THR A 385 18.40 -31.28 -3.96
N ALA A 386 17.61 -31.66 -2.96
CA ALA A 386 17.70 -31.17 -1.59
C ALA A 386 18.56 -32.12 -0.74
N THR A 387 19.56 -31.58 -0.06
CA THR A 387 20.26 -32.31 1.00
C THR A 387 19.69 -31.90 2.34
N ILE A 388 19.05 -32.82 3.04
CA ILE A 388 18.37 -32.61 4.32
C ILE A 388 19.30 -33.14 5.43
N ASN A 389 19.70 -32.24 6.33
CA ASN A 389 20.43 -32.55 7.54
C ASN A 389 19.59 -32.15 8.77
N ILE A 390 19.53 -33.07 9.76
CA ILE A 390 18.89 -32.80 11.04
C ILE A 390 19.94 -32.92 12.13
N TYR A 391 20.05 -31.88 12.95
CA TYR A 391 21.04 -31.79 14.01
C TYR A 391 20.37 -31.65 15.37
N ASP A 392 21.02 -32.18 16.42
CA ASP A 392 20.72 -31.75 17.78
C ASP A 392 21.29 -30.36 18.10
N ILE A 393 20.99 -29.83 19.27
CA ILE A 393 21.46 -28.49 19.71
C ILE A 393 23.00 -28.40 19.88
N LEU A 394 23.70 -29.54 19.90
CA LEU A 394 25.15 -29.64 19.99
C LEU A 394 25.82 -29.75 18.60
N GLY A 395 25.01 -29.77 17.53
CA GLY A 395 25.47 -29.89 16.15
C GLY A 395 25.77 -31.31 15.70
N LYS A 396 25.39 -32.31 16.49
CA LYS A 396 25.51 -33.71 16.08
C LYS A 396 24.45 -34.06 15.04
N SER A 397 24.84 -34.60 13.90
CA SER A 397 23.89 -35.06 12.86
C SER A 397 23.10 -36.25 13.37
N LEU A 398 21.78 -36.13 13.30
CA LEU A 398 20.80 -37.15 13.68
C LEU A 398 20.24 -37.89 12.45
N TYR A 399 20.18 -37.18 11.31
CA TYR A 399 19.62 -37.66 10.06
C TYR A 399 20.22 -36.94 8.87
N LEU A 400 20.47 -37.66 7.79
CA LEU A 400 20.93 -37.11 6.51
C LEU A 400 20.23 -37.87 5.38
N SER A 401 19.60 -37.13 4.46
CA SER A 401 19.05 -37.67 3.22
C SER A 401 19.22 -36.69 2.06
N THR A 402 19.00 -37.21 0.86
CA THR A 402 19.03 -36.46 -0.37
C THR A 402 17.75 -36.78 -1.15
N GLU A 403 16.98 -35.74 -1.48
CA GLU A 403 15.67 -35.88 -2.13
C GLU A 403 15.61 -35.07 -3.41
N ASN A 404 14.98 -35.60 -4.44
CA ASN A 404 14.72 -34.85 -5.67
C ASN A 404 13.40 -34.10 -5.55
N LEU A 405 13.47 -32.78 -5.70
CA LEU A 405 12.30 -31.91 -5.64
C LEU A 405 11.79 -31.58 -7.03
N SER A 406 10.49 -31.68 -7.18
CA SER A 406 9.78 -31.19 -8.37
C SER A 406 9.56 -29.68 -8.29
N ARG A 407 9.74 -29.00 -9.41
CA ARG A 407 9.48 -27.56 -9.55
C ARG A 407 8.03 -27.24 -9.28
N PHE A 408 7.79 -26.16 -8.51
CA PHE A 408 6.46 -25.64 -8.18
C PHE A 408 5.53 -26.64 -7.47
N ASP A 409 6.10 -27.68 -6.85
CA ASP A 409 5.37 -28.66 -6.08
C ASP A 409 5.73 -28.55 -4.59
N ARG A 410 4.76 -28.89 -3.72
CA ARG A 410 4.98 -29.03 -2.28
C ARG A 410 5.45 -30.44 -2.00
N ASN A 411 6.76 -30.61 -2.07
CA ASN A 411 7.39 -31.91 -1.84
C ASN A 411 7.31 -32.27 -0.35
N LYS A 412 6.62 -33.38 -0.02
CA LYS A 412 6.43 -33.83 1.36
C LYS A 412 7.35 -35.01 1.64
N ILE A 413 8.21 -34.85 2.62
CA ILE A 413 9.19 -35.86 3.04
C ILE A 413 8.87 -36.24 4.47
N LEU A 414 8.48 -37.51 4.67
CA LEU A 414 8.22 -38.03 6.00
C LEU A 414 9.55 -38.41 6.65
N ILE A 415 9.85 -37.82 7.79
CA ILE A 415 10.99 -38.21 8.63
C ILE A 415 10.53 -39.27 9.61
N PRO A 416 11.16 -40.46 9.58
CA PRO A 416 10.81 -41.52 10.49
C PRO A 416 11.21 -41.17 11.92
N ASN A 417 10.65 -41.88 12.89
CA ASN A 417 10.82 -41.70 14.33
C ASN A 417 12.30 -41.49 14.73
N LEU A 418 12.64 -40.20 14.97
CA LEU A 418 13.97 -39.79 15.47
C LEU A 418 14.03 -40.04 16.97
N LYS A 419 14.98 -40.87 17.41
CA LYS A 419 15.23 -41.14 18.84
C LYS A 419 16.06 -40.00 19.45
N SER A 420 15.45 -38.84 19.60
CA SER A 420 16.05 -37.67 20.23
C SER A 420 14.95 -36.89 20.97
N SER A 421 15.31 -36.09 21.95
CA SER A 421 14.38 -35.22 22.69
C SER A 421 14.91 -33.79 22.75
N GLY A 422 14.01 -32.81 22.85
CA GLY A 422 14.31 -31.39 22.88
C GLY A 422 14.35 -30.79 21.48
N VAL A 423 14.91 -29.59 21.37
CA VAL A 423 14.94 -28.84 20.11
C VAL A 423 15.95 -29.44 19.14
N ILE A 424 15.51 -29.67 17.91
CA ILE A 424 16.38 -30.05 16.78
C ILE A 424 16.38 -28.95 15.72
N LEU A 425 17.44 -28.92 14.93
CA LEU A 425 17.59 -28.00 13.79
C LEU A 425 17.51 -28.81 12.49
N VAL A 426 16.55 -28.50 11.66
CA VAL A 426 16.44 -29.05 10.29
C VAL A 426 17.08 -28.05 9.34
N SER A 427 18.08 -28.49 8.59
CA SER A 427 18.78 -27.71 7.57
C SER A 427 18.62 -28.39 6.22
N VAL A 428 18.16 -27.66 5.24
CA VAL A 428 17.94 -28.14 3.87
C VAL A 428 18.79 -27.30 2.92
N ASN A 429 19.71 -27.95 2.24
CA ASN A 429 20.56 -27.31 1.24
C ASN A 429 20.02 -27.60 -0.16
N LEU A 430 19.71 -26.53 -0.91
CA LEU A 430 19.21 -26.53 -2.28
C LEU A 430 20.26 -26.04 -3.30
N GLY A 431 21.54 -26.19 -2.99
CA GLY A 431 22.66 -25.65 -3.75
C GLY A 431 23.17 -24.33 -3.17
N GLU A 432 22.79 -23.21 -3.77
CA GLU A 432 23.19 -21.87 -3.25
C GLU A 432 22.33 -21.40 -2.06
N ILE A 433 21.17 -22.03 -1.85
CA ILE A 433 20.21 -21.66 -0.81
C ILE A 433 20.21 -22.69 0.30
N VAL A 434 20.33 -22.25 1.54
CA VAL A 434 20.18 -23.11 2.73
C VAL A 434 19.00 -22.61 3.56
N LEU A 435 17.98 -23.46 3.70
CA LEU A 435 16.83 -23.22 4.54
C LEU A 435 17.05 -23.89 5.90
N THR A 436 16.67 -23.21 6.98
CA THR A 436 16.75 -23.78 8.33
C THR A 436 15.46 -23.55 9.10
N SER A 437 15.05 -24.54 9.89
CA SER A 437 13.90 -24.43 10.78
C SER A 437 14.12 -25.25 12.05
N LYS A 438 13.44 -24.84 13.14
CA LYS A 438 13.51 -25.55 14.44
C LYS A 438 12.26 -26.39 14.64
N LEU A 439 12.44 -27.56 15.25
CA LEU A 439 11.35 -28.43 15.64
C LEU A 439 11.59 -28.91 17.07
N ASP A 440 10.55 -28.95 17.89
CA ASP A 440 10.57 -29.46 19.25
C ASP A 440 10.14 -30.94 19.26
N LEU A 441 11.02 -31.82 19.75
CA LEU A 441 10.73 -33.25 19.97
C LEU A 441 10.30 -33.42 21.43
N SER A 442 9.01 -33.42 21.68
CA SER A 442 8.39 -33.68 22.97
C SER A 442 7.97 -35.18 23.02
N TYR A 443 8.56 -35.92 23.94
CA TYR A 443 8.08 -37.25 24.29
C TYR A 443 7.06 -37.16 25.42
#